data_95f3e6661411ff71f21e5a08304ee91f
#
_entry.id   95f3e6661411ff71f21e5a08304ee91f
#
_cell.length_a   1.000
_cell.length_b   1.000
_cell.length_c   1.000
_cell.angle_alpha   90.00
_cell.angle_beta   90.00
_cell.angle_gamma   90.00
#
_symmetry.space_group_name_H-M   'P 1'
#
loop_
_entity.id
_entity.type
_entity.pdbx_description
1 polymer ?
#
loop_
_entity_poly.entity_id
_entity_poly.type
_entity_poly.pdbx_seq_one_letter_code
_entity_poly.pdbx_strand_id
1 'polypeptide(L)'
;MPDSILYVGDDINTDDIIPAQRGTNDDLEHLAYYAFEHLLGAGKLQQYDSIEAGYNFGCGSSREFAPIALKAAGIQKVRAKSFAEIFYRNSINIGLPLEIVDSPAQMGTVQDIIQAGGLIAYNQQRRQGAIATTHSTTSVRPMTMAEKLLAQASGNHYVQPGEVIFANVDLAMSHDAIAGPVGQLFYQHFGDNASVWDPQKVVLVADHFIQINDIRSDRGAVSMHQQMVDFAQQQGCHLFDVVSPGEAAGICHVLLPEKGFIRPGMVIAGTDSHSCTYGAFGCFSMGVGTTDMANIFAMGDVWIRVPGTIKIELTGTLPMHISAKDIMLLILGQLGCDGATGNVIEFCGSVIQQLPMDERMTLANMAIECGAICGLIPVDDITRQYLDNRTSIPFTEVTADPDAAYEQTHRFDLTNLAPQVANPPKPDQVVSINQLGHVPITRAFIGSCTGGKLHDLAAAAAVLKGQKVAPTVSLFVVPASQEVRQQAEALGYVAHLEQAGAQVLKSGCGACINAGQGVLGKQEVGVYATNRNFKGRSGDPSASNYLASPRTVAVSAVCGAISDQLPPEPGRL
;
A
#
# COMPACT_ATOMS: atom_id res chain seq x y z
N MET A 1 -15.20 -29.57 -25.28
CA MET A 1 -16.36 -28.64 -25.29
C MET A 1 -15.81 -27.30 -25.68
N PRO A 2 -16.55 -26.41 -26.35
CA PRO A 2 -16.04 -25.06 -26.57
C PRO A 2 -15.77 -24.41 -25.22
N ASP A 3 -14.64 -23.69 -25.09
CA ASP A 3 -14.23 -22.96 -23.89
C ASP A 3 -15.39 -22.11 -23.37
N SER A 4 -15.84 -22.34 -22.15
CA SER A 4 -16.88 -21.52 -21.55
C SER A 4 -16.23 -20.29 -20.93
N ILE A 5 -16.47 -19.13 -21.54
CA ILE A 5 -15.84 -17.86 -21.17
C ILE A 5 -16.78 -17.04 -20.31
N LEU A 6 -16.31 -16.57 -19.16
CA LEU A 6 -16.97 -15.56 -18.36
C LEU A 6 -16.50 -14.15 -18.81
N TYR A 7 -17.43 -13.32 -19.21
CA TYR A 7 -17.15 -11.92 -19.56
C TYR A 7 -17.47 -11.02 -18.37
N VAL A 8 -16.50 -10.20 -17.94
CA VAL A 8 -16.64 -9.21 -16.87
C VAL A 8 -16.14 -7.84 -17.32
N GLY A 9 -16.52 -6.79 -16.62
CA GLY A 9 -16.18 -5.41 -16.95
C GLY A 9 -14.80 -4.96 -16.50
N ASP A 10 -14.64 -3.64 -16.40
CA ASP A 10 -13.45 -2.98 -15.87
C ASP A 10 -13.47 -2.99 -14.33
N ASP A 11 -12.29 -2.74 -13.72
CA ASP A 11 -12.11 -2.53 -12.27
C ASP A 11 -12.65 -3.66 -11.38
N ILE A 12 -12.58 -4.90 -11.85
CA ILE A 12 -12.90 -6.06 -11.00
C ILE A 12 -11.86 -6.14 -9.90
N ASN A 13 -12.28 -5.84 -8.67
CA ASN A 13 -11.37 -5.84 -7.53
C ASN A 13 -11.25 -7.23 -6.88
N THR A 14 -10.24 -7.39 -6.04
CA THR A 14 -9.99 -8.67 -5.35
C THR A 14 -11.12 -9.08 -4.40
N ASP A 15 -11.90 -8.13 -3.86
CA ASP A 15 -13.07 -8.43 -3.03
C ASP A 15 -14.29 -8.85 -3.88
N ASP A 16 -14.37 -8.43 -5.17
CA ASP A 16 -15.34 -8.96 -6.12
C ASP A 16 -15.03 -10.41 -6.49
N ILE A 17 -13.72 -10.74 -6.62
CA ILE A 17 -13.27 -12.10 -6.93
C ILE A 17 -13.51 -13.02 -5.72
N ILE A 18 -13.05 -12.63 -4.54
CA ILE A 18 -13.26 -13.37 -3.29
C ILE A 18 -13.37 -12.39 -2.12
N PRO A 19 -14.54 -12.29 -1.45
CA PRO A 19 -14.72 -11.38 -0.32
C PRO A 19 -13.74 -11.66 0.82
N ALA A 20 -13.28 -10.62 1.50
CA ALA A 20 -12.29 -10.71 2.58
C ALA A 20 -12.64 -11.74 3.65
N GLN A 21 -13.94 -11.81 4.01
CA GLN A 21 -14.41 -12.74 5.02
C GLN A 21 -14.30 -14.22 4.60
N ARG A 22 -14.20 -14.49 3.29
CA ARG A 22 -14.03 -15.83 2.71
C ARG A 22 -12.56 -16.21 2.56
N GLY A 23 -11.68 -15.23 2.41
CA GLY A 23 -10.24 -15.44 2.19
C GLY A 23 -9.44 -15.82 3.45
N THR A 24 -10.06 -15.97 4.61
CA THR A 24 -9.41 -16.40 5.86
C THR A 24 -9.34 -17.93 6.01
N ASN A 25 -9.87 -18.68 5.05
CA ASN A 25 -9.86 -20.13 5.04
C ASN A 25 -8.96 -20.65 3.92
N ASP A 26 -7.96 -21.47 4.26
CA ASP A 26 -6.99 -22.06 3.32
C ASP A 26 -7.58 -23.27 2.55
N ASP A 27 -8.85 -23.62 2.77
CA ASP A 27 -9.53 -24.68 2.04
C ASP A 27 -9.83 -24.25 0.60
N LEU A 28 -9.15 -24.88 -0.34
CA LEU A 28 -9.29 -24.61 -1.78
C LEU A 28 -10.72 -24.84 -2.29
N GLU A 29 -11.43 -25.82 -1.76
CA GLU A 29 -12.83 -26.08 -2.14
C GLU A 29 -13.74 -24.93 -1.66
N HIS A 30 -13.48 -24.42 -0.47
CA HIS A 30 -14.17 -23.24 0.06
C HIS A 30 -13.91 -22.02 -0.82
N LEU A 31 -12.65 -21.71 -1.13
CA LEU A 31 -12.29 -20.57 -1.97
C LEU A 31 -12.91 -20.69 -3.37
N ALA A 32 -12.83 -21.87 -3.99
CA ALA A 32 -13.44 -22.13 -5.29
C ALA A 32 -14.97 -21.95 -5.29
N TYR A 33 -15.65 -22.38 -4.21
CA TYR A 33 -17.10 -22.28 -4.08
C TYR A 33 -17.59 -20.83 -3.96
N TYR A 34 -16.85 -19.98 -3.24
CA TYR A 34 -17.22 -18.57 -3.03
C TYR A 34 -16.61 -17.59 -4.03
N ALA A 35 -15.79 -18.06 -4.97
CA ALA A 35 -15.24 -17.20 -6.03
C ALA A 35 -16.38 -16.57 -6.86
N PHE A 36 -16.33 -15.25 -7.02
CA PHE A 36 -17.36 -14.43 -7.67
C PHE A 36 -18.78 -14.57 -7.09
N GLU A 37 -18.91 -14.88 -5.78
CA GLU A 37 -20.24 -15.09 -5.18
C GLU A 37 -21.18 -13.89 -5.33
N HIS A 38 -20.63 -12.66 -5.31
CA HIS A 38 -21.44 -11.44 -5.44
C HIS A 38 -21.90 -11.16 -6.89
N LEU A 39 -21.16 -11.62 -7.88
CA LEU A 39 -21.48 -11.41 -9.30
C LEU A 39 -22.32 -12.56 -9.88
N LEU A 40 -22.01 -13.79 -9.52
CA LEU A 40 -22.61 -14.98 -10.12
C LEU A 40 -23.48 -15.78 -9.16
N GLY A 41 -23.20 -15.68 -7.85
CA GLY A 41 -23.68 -16.59 -6.80
C GLY A 41 -22.68 -17.73 -6.57
N ALA A 42 -22.63 -18.22 -5.32
CA ALA A 42 -21.69 -19.26 -4.89
C ALA A 42 -21.76 -20.54 -5.75
N GLY A 43 -20.61 -21.12 -6.06
CA GLY A 43 -20.45 -22.35 -6.83
C GLY A 43 -20.66 -22.22 -8.34
N LYS A 44 -20.97 -21.03 -8.86
CA LYS A 44 -21.28 -20.87 -10.28
C LYS A 44 -20.09 -20.57 -11.18
N LEU A 45 -18.95 -20.15 -10.62
CA LEU A 45 -17.76 -19.92 -11.43
C LEU A 45 -17.21 -21.21 -12.07
N GLN A 46 -17.40 -22.35 -11.42
CA GLN A 46 -16.91 -23.67 -11.87
C GLN A 46 -17.48 -24.14 -13.22
N GLN A 47 -18.46 -23.44 -13.79
CA GLN A 47 -18.98 -23.72 -15.13
C GLN A 47 -18.18 -23.04 -16.25
N TYR A 48 -17.19 -22.23 -15.91
CA TYR A 48 -16.35 -21.49 -16.85
C TYR A 48 -14.90 -21.99 -16.80
N ASP A 49 -14.22 -21.97 -17.96
CA ASP A 49 -12.83 -22.37 -18.10
C ASP A 49 -11.89 -21.18 -18.18
N SER A 50 -12.41 -20.02 -18.58
CA SER A 50 -11.62 -18.80 -18.73
C SER A 50 -12.43 -17.54 -18.42
N ILE A 51 -11.72 -16.45 -18.18
CA ILE A 51 -12.31 -15.12 -17.93
C ILE A 51 -11.77 -14.14 -18.97
N GLU A 52 -12.68 -13.34 -19.56
CA GLU A 52 -12.33 -12.14 -20.32
C GLU A 52 -12.81 -10.90 -19.59
N ALA A 53 -11.88 -9.98 -19.32
CA ALA A 53 -12.10 -8.78 -18.52
C ALA A 53 -11.67 -7.50 -19.25
N GLY A 54 -12.11 -6.36 -18.75
CA GLY A 54 -11.70 -5.05 -19.19
C GLY A 54 -10.37 -4.59 -18.57
N TYR A 55 -10.29 -3.31 -18.24
CA TYR A 55 -9.11 -2.71 -17.62
C TYR A 55 -9.03 -3.04 -16.12
N ASN A 56 -7.78 -3.02 -15.58
CA ASN A 56 -7.48 -3.02 -14.14
C ASN A 56 -8.07 -4.22 -13.37
N PHE A 57 -8.05 -5.41 -13.97
CA PHE A 57 -8.53 -6.62 -13.33
C PHE A 57 -7.64 -7.01 -12.12
N GLY A 58 -8.26 -7.34 -10.99
CA GLY A 58 -7.57 -7.72 -9.76
C GLY A 58 -7.08 -6.53 -8.92
N CYS A 59 -7.63 -5.33 -9.13
CA CYS A 59 -7.30 -4.15 -8.33
C CYS A 59 -7.72 -4.32 -6.85
N GLY A 60 -7.26 -3.39 -5.99
CA GLY A 60 -7.61 -3.33 -4.57
C GLY A 60 -6.54 -3.92 -3.66
N SER A 61 -6.83 -4.99 -2.93
CA SER A 61 -5.93 -5.54 -1.91
C SER A 61 -4.88 -6.50 -2.50
N SER A 62 -3.71 -6.60 -1.85
CA SER A 62 -2.60 -7.51 -2.23
C SER A 62 -2.88 -9.01 -2.00
N ARG A 63 -4.13 -9.39 -1.76
CA ARG A 63 -4.51 -10.76 -1.38
C ARG A 63 -4.27 -11.77 -2.49
N GLU A 64 -3.44 -12.75 -2.21
CA GLU A 64 -3.18 -13.87 -3.11
C GLU A 64 -4.35 -14.86 -3.19
N PHE A 65 -5.28 -14.82 -2.24
CA PHE A 65 -6.49 -15.65 -2.26
C PHE A 65 -7.37 -15.44 -3.50
N ALA A 66 -7.34 -14.25 -4.11
CA ALA A 66 -8.13 -13.98 -5.31
C ALA A 66 -7.69 -14.86 -6.50
N PRO A 67 -6.43 -14.86 -6.95
CA PRO A 67 -6.02 -15.76 -8.03
C PRO A 67 -6.05 -17.23 -7.62
N ILE A 68 -5.82 -17.58 -6.34
CA ILE A 68 -5.96 -18.95 -5.83
C ILE A 68 -7.40 -19.44 -5.99
N ALA A 69 -8.40 -18.62 -5.62
CA ALA A 69 -9.81 -18.95 -5.77
C ALA A 69 -10.21 -19.20 -7.23
N LEU A 70 -9.70 -18.38 -8.16
CA LEU A 70 -9.93 -18.57 -9.59
C LEU A 70 -9.33 -19.90 -10.08
N LYS A 71 -8.08 -20.17 -9.73
CA LYS A 71 -7.39 -21.42 -10.11
C LYS A 71 -8.07 -22.64 -9.52
N ALA A 72 -8.45 -22.59 -8.23
CA ALA A 72 -9.15 -23.67 -7.55
C ALA A 72 -10.56 -23.92 -8.13
N ALA A 73 -11.24 -22.87 -8.62
CA ALA A 73 -12.52 -22.99 -9.31
C ALA A 73 -12.41 -23.61 -10.72
N GLY A 74 -11.19 -23.86 -11.22
CA GLY A 74 -10.95 -24.49 -12.52
C GLY A 74 -10.65 -23.49 -13.65
N ILE A 75 -10.51 -22.21 -13.37
CA ILE A 75 -10.11 -21.22 -14.38
C ILE A 75 -8.66 -21.52 -14.84
N GLN A 76 -8.50 -21.73 -16.14
CA GLN A 76 -7.23 -22.09 -16.75
C GLN A 76 -6.43 -20.87 -17.20
N LYS A 77 -7.10 -19.76 -17.52
CA LYS A 77 -6.48 -18.48 -17.90
C LYS A 77 -7.43 -17.30 -17.68
N VAL A 78 -6.85 -16.13 -17.50
CA VAL A 78 -7.58 -14.85 -17.50
C VAL A 78 -7.00 -13.96 -18.58
N ARG A 79 -7.85 -13.41 -19.45
CA ARG A 79 -7.51 -12.38 -20.44
C ARG A 79 -8.09 -11.06 -20.01
N ALA A 80 -7.30 -9.98 -19.99
CA ALA A 80 -7.76 -8.65 -19.66
C ALA A 80 -7.01 -7.59 -20.48
N LYS A 81 -7.58 -6.39 -20.58
CA LYS A 81 -6.89 -5.25 -21.19
C LYS A 81 -5.73 -4.78 -20.32
N SER A 82 -5.88 -4.84 -19.01
CA SER A 82 -4.78 -4.65 -18.04
C SER A 82 -5.09 -5.36 -16.72
N PHE A 83 -4.04 -5.65 -15.95
CA PHE A 83 -4.12 -6.24 -14.62
C PHE A 83 -3.48 -5.32 -13.60
N ALA A 84 -4.02 -5.28 -12.38
CA ALA A 84 -3.31 -4.70 -11.26
C ALA A 84 -2.02 -5.50 -10.99
N GLU A 85 -0.91 -4.81 -10.71
CA GLU A 85 0.42 -5.42 -10.70
C GLU A 85 0.55 -6.55 -9.67
N ILE A 86 0.06 -6.35 -8.45
CA ILE A 86 0.14 -7.39 -7.40
C ILE A 86 -0.68 -8.62 -7.79
N PHE A 87 -1.88 -8.43 -8.36
CA PHE A 87 -2.69 -9.55 -8.85
C PHE A 87 -1.99 -10.30 -9.99
N TYR A 88 -1.37 -9.56 -10.93
CA TYR A 88 -0.58 -10.15 -12.01
C TYR A 88 0.54 -11.03 -11.46
N ARG A 89 1.34 -10.49 -10.54
CA ARG A 89 2.44 -11.22 -9.90
C ARG A 89 1.95 -12.46 -9.16
N ASN A 90 0.94 -12.31 -8.30
CA ASN A 90 0.36 -13.40 -7.53
C ASN A 90 -0.16 -14.54 -8.45
N SER A 91 -0.79 -14.19 -9.56
CA SER A 91 -1.27 -15.17 -10.53
C SER A 91 -0.12 -15.97 -11.18
N ILE A 92 0.93 -15.26 -11.62
CA ILE A 92 2.12 -15.91 -12.19
C ILE A 92 2.79 -16.81 -11.14
N ASN A 93 2.92 -16.33 -9.90
CA ASN A 93 3.58 -17.05 -8.80
C ASN A 93 2.89 -18.37 -8.45
N ILE A 94 1.57 -18.45 -8.58
CA ILE A 94 0.82 -19.70 -8.38
C ILE A 94 0.65 -20.51 -9.67
N GLY A 95 1.18 -20.03 -10.81
CA GLY A 95 1.06 -20.69 -12.12
C GLY A 95 -0.32 -20.59 -12.74
N LEU A 96 -1.06 -19.48 -12.53
CA LEU A 96 -2.27 -19.13 -13.26
C LEU A 96 -1.88 -18.25 -14.47
N PRO A 97 -2.09 -18.70 -15.72
CA PRO A 97 -1.74 -17.93 -16.90
C PRO A 97 -2.61 -16.67 -17.05
N LEU A 98 -1.96 -15.52 -17.28
CA LEU A 98 -2.61 -14.27 -17.61
C LEU A 98 -2.22 -13.81 -19.02
N GLU A 99 -3.15 -13.23 -19.74
CA GLU A 99 -2.95 -12.70 -21.10
C GLU A 99 -3.44 -11.25 -21.16
N ILE A 100 -2.55 -10.32 -21.50
CA ILE A 100 -2.91 -8.93 -21.75
C ILE A 100 -3.32 -8.83 -23.24
N VAL A 101 -4.54 -8.36 -23.49
CA VAL A 101 -5.07 -8.19 -24.85
C VAL A 101 -4.19 -7.22 -25.62
N ASP A 102 -3.88 -7.56 -26.89
CA ASP A 102 -3.02 -6.78 -27.79
C ASP A 102 -1.55 -6.63 -27.34
N SER A 103 -1.11 -7.40 -26.34
CA SER A 103 0.27 -7.44 -25.89
C SER A 103 0.98 -8.71 -26.41
N PRO A 104 2.30 -8.67 -26.64
CA PRO A 104 3.05 -9.88 -27.02
C PRO A 104 2.88 -10.97 -25.96
N ALA A 105 2.84 -12.22 -26.42
CA ALA A 105 2.81 -13.37 -25.52
C ALA A 105 3.97 -13.31 -24.53
N GLN A 106 3.71 -13.71 -23.27
CA GLN A 106 4.73 -13.76 -22.23
C GLN A 106 5.85 -14.74 -22.66
N MET A 107 7.08 -14.28 -22.64
CA MET A 107 8.26 -15.07 -22.99
C MET A 107 9.33 -14.98 -21.90
N GLY A 108 10.31 -15.89 -21.94
CA GLY A 108 11.39 -15.91 -20.97
C GLY A 108 10.96 -16.31 -19.56
N THR A 109 11.56 -15.71 -18.55
CA THR A 109 11.43 -16.12 -17.12
C THR A 109 9.98 -16.23 -16.64
N VAL A 110 9.08 -15.37 -17.08
CA VAL A 110 7.65 -15.45 -16.69
C VAL A 110 7.01 -16.73 -17.21
N GLN A 111 7.27 -17.08 -18.46
CA GLN A 111 6.77 -18.33 -19.04
C GLN A 111 7.40 -19.55 -18.35
N ASP A 112 8.69 -19.48 -18.02
CA ASP A 112 9.39 -20.55 -17.31
C ASP A 112 8.81 -20.78 -15.91
N ILE A 113 8.45 -19.72 -15.17
CA ILE A 113 7.75 -19.80 -13.88
C ILE A 113 6.41 -20.51 -14.05
N ILE A 114 5.60 -20.10 -15.04
CA ILE A 114 4.29 -20.73 -15.31
C ILE A 114 4.46 -22.20 -15.68
N GLN A 115 5.40 -22.54 -16.56
CA GLN A 115 5.67 -23.92 -16.99
C GLN A 115 6.19 -24.80 -15.85
N ALA A 116 6.94 -24.24 -14.91
CA ALA A 116 7.37 -24.94 -13.70
C ALA A 116 6.21 -25.24 -12.74
N GLY A 117 5.03 -24.65 -12.95
CA GLY A 117 3.86 -24.77 -12.08
C GLY A 117 3.77 -23.66 -11.01
N GLY A 118 4.62 -22.63 -11.11
CA GLY A 118 4.66 -21.45 -10.24
C GLY A 118 6.06 -21.16 -9.70
N LEU A 119 6.17 -20.03 -8.99
CA LEU A 119 7.45 -19.49 -8.52
C LEU A 119 8.19 -20.43 -7.56
N ILE A 120 7.46 -21.10 -6.66
CA ILE A 120 8.07 -22.02 -5.69
C ILE A 120 8.81 -23.16 -6.41
N ALA A 121 8.13 -23.84 -7.33
CA ALA A 121 8.72 -24.94 -8.08
C ALA A 121 9.90 -24.46 -8.95
N TYR A 122 9.78 -23.28 -9.55
CA TYR A 122 10.86 -22.62 -10.29
C TYR A 122 12.09 -22.35 -9.41
N ASN A 123 11.90 -21.78 -8.22
CA ASN A 123 13.00 -21.47 -7.29
C ASN A 123 13.61 -22.73 -6.66
N GLN A 124 12.86 -23.80 -6.47
CA GLN A 124 13.42 -25.10 -6.07
C GLN A 124 14.40 -25.63 -7.14
N GLN A 125 14.09 -25.49 -8.43
CA GLN A 125 15.00 -25.84 -9.54
C GLN A 125 16.23 -24.91 -9.57
N ARG A 126 16.08 -23.59 -9.31
CA ARG A 126 17.22 -22.66 -9.17
C ARG A 126 18.16 -23.07 -8.03
N ARG A 127 17.62 -23.43 -6.86
CA ARG A 127 18.43 -23.90 -5.71
C ARG A 127 19.21 -25.19 -6.01
N GLN A 128 18.66 -26.04 -6.86
CA GLN A 128 19.32 -27.28 -7.31
C GLN A 128 20.34 -27.02 -8.43
N GLY A 129 20.50 -25.80 -8.91
CA GLY A 129 21.38 -25.45 -10.03
C GLY A 129 20.88 -25.90 -11.40
N ALA A 130 19.61 -26.32 -11.50
CA ALA A 130 19.01 -26.73 -12.76
C ALA A 130 18.67 -25.55 -13.69
N ILE A 131 18.51 -24.36 -13.13
CA ILE A 131 18.22 -23.12 -13.86
C ILE A 131 19.27 -22.08 -13.46
N ALA A 132 19.94 -21.51 -14.46
CA ALA A 132 20.87 -20.39 -14.26
C ALA A 132 20.12 -19.05 -14.23
N THR A 133 20.59 -18.13 -13.40
CA THR A 133 20.09 -16.75 -13.41
C THR A 133 20.59 -16.07 -14.70
N THR A 134 19.70 -15.54 -15.50
CA THR A 134 20.03 -14.79 -16.70
C THR A 134 20.39 -13.35 -16.33
N HIS A 135 21.51 -12.84 -16.86
CA HIS A 135 21.86 -11.42 -16.76
C HIS A 135 21.26 -10.64 -17.92
N SER A 136 20.97 -9.37 -17.67
CA SER A 136 20.54 -8.44 -18.71
C SER A 136 21.63 -8.28 -19.78
N THR A 137 21.21 -8.24 -21.04
CA THR A 137 22.07 -7.95 -22.20
C THR A 137 21.90 -6.51 -22.68
N THR A 138 21.22 -5.66 -21.92
CA THR A 138 20.94 -4.26 -22.27
C THR A 138 22.24 -3.49 -22.41
N SER A 139 22.39 -2.80 -23.54
CA SER A 139 23.52 -1.93 -23.83
C SER A 139 23.48 -0.64 -23.01
N VAL A 140 24.60 0.09 -23.01
CA VAL A 140 24.74 1.41 -22.35
C VAL A 140 23.61 2.35 -22.76
N ARG A 141 22.87 2.87 -21.78
CA ARG A 141 21.77 3.84 -21.97
C ARG A 141 21.57 4.70 -20.72
N PRO A 142 21.04 5.91 -20.85
CA PRO A 142 20.55 6.67 -19.71
C PRO A 142 19.40 5.92 -19.01
N MET A 143 19.42 5.92 -17.67
CA MET A 143 18.45 5.19 -16.83
C MET A 143 17.74 6.11 -15.87
N THR A 144 16.46 5.83 -15.62
CA THR A 144 15.68 6.43 -14.54
C THR A 144 16.20 5.95 -13.18
N MET A 145 15.75 6.58 -12.11
CA MET A 145 16.13 6.18 -10.76
C MET A 145 15.72 4.73 -10.47
N ALA A 146 14.50 4.32 -10.87
CA ALA A 146 14.04 2.95 -10.71
C ALA A 146 14.93 1.94 -11.44
N GLU A 147 15.28 2.20 -12.70
CA GLU A 147 16.14 1.33 -13.50
C GLU A 147 17.52 1.18 -12.86
N LYS A 148 18.12 2.26 -12.34
CA LYS A 148 19.42 2.21 -11.66
C LYS A 148 19.38 1.39 -10.38
N LEU A 149 18.35 1.57 -9.54
CA LEU A 149 18.17 0.79 -8.32
C LEU A 149 18.06 -0.70 -8.63
N LEU A 150 17.28 -1.05 -9.65
CA LEU A 150 17.08 -2.44 -10.06
C LEU A 150 18.30 -3.04 -10.75
N ALA A 151 19.04 -2.25 -11.55
CA ALA A 151 20.31 -2.67 -12.14
C ALA A 151 21.33 -3.04 -11.06
N GLN A 152 21.49 -2.18 -10.05
CA GLN A 152 22.38 -2.44 -8.91
C GLN A 152 21.97 -3.69 -8.13
N ALA A 153 20.68 -3.83 -7.80
CA ALA A 153 20.18 -4.96 -7.03
C ALA A 153 20.27 -6.31 -7.77
N SER A 154 20.24 -6.29 -9.09
CA SER A 154 20.38 -7.51 -9.92
C SER A 154 21.80 -7.80 -10.38
N GLY A 155 22.77 -6.96 -10.02
CA GLY A 155 24.16 -7.08 -10.48
C GLY A 155 24.34 -6.82 -11.98
N ASN A 156 23.37 -6.15 -12.60
CA ASN A 156 23.45 -5.75 -14.00
C ASN A 156 24.02 -4.32 -14.12
N HIS A 157 24.72 -4.03 -15.21
CA HIS A 157 25.18 -2.67 -15.47
C HIS A 157 24.05 -1.77 -15.97
N TYR A 158 23.18 -2.30 -16.81
CA TYR A 158 22.05 -1.61 -17.41
C TYR A 158 20.85 -2.54 -17.45
N VAL A 159 19.66 -1.98 -17.30
CA VAL A 159 18.38 -2.63 -17.51
C VAL A 159 17.46 -1.70 -18.29
N GLN A 160 16.38 -2.23 -18.85
CA GLN A 160 15.36 -1.44 -19.55
C GLN A 160 13.95 -1.94 -19.19
N PRO A 161 12.92 -1.08 -19.31
CA PRO A 161 11.55 -1.47 -19.06
C PRO A 161 11.14 -2.71 -19.85
N GLY A 162 10.41 -3.61 -19.18
CA GLY A 162 9.94 -4.87 -19.75
C GLY A 162 10.86 -6.06 -19.55
N GLU A 163 12.15 -5.87 -19.27
CA GLU A 163 13.06 -6.97 -18.92
C GLU A 163 12.66 -7.62 -17.59
N VAL A 164 12.82 -8.93 -17.49
CA VAL A 164 12.62 -9.67 -16.24
C VAL A 164 13.98 -10.00 -15.63
N ILE A 165 14.17 -9.55 -14.41
CA ILE A 165 15.40 -9.72 -13.63
C ILE A 165 15.08 -10.34 -12.27
N PHE A 166 16.08 -10.89 -11.59
CA PHE A 166 16.05 -11.19 -10.16
C PHE A 166 16.85 -10.13 -9.41
N ALA A 167 16.18 -9.35 -8.58
CA ALA A 167 16.77 -8.31 -7.76
C ALA A 167 16.97 -8.80 -6.33
N ASN A 168 18.18 -8.63 -5.78
CA ASN A 168 18.43 -8.90 -4.36
C ASN A 168 17.59 -7.98 -3.48
N VAL A 169 17.02 -8.53 -2.42
CA VAL A 169 16.22 -7.81 -1.44
C VAL A 169 17.10 -7.42 -0.25
N ASP A 170 17.12 -6.13 0.07
CA ASP A 170 17.88 -5.60 1.19
C ASP A 170 17.11 -5.65 2.50
N LEU A 171 15.78 -5.61 2.43
CA LEU A 171 14.87 -5.72 3.57
C LEU A 171 13.56 -6.36 3.14
N ALA A 172 13.14 -7.40 3.87
CA ALA A 172 11.83 -8.03 3.75
C ALA A 172 10.99 -7.68 4.99
N MET A 173 9.78 -7.14 4.78
CA MET A 173 8.86 -6.79 5.85
C MET A 173 7.56 -7.58 5.72
N SER A 174 7.08 -8.13 6.85
CA SER A 174 5.74 -8.70 6.92
C SER A 174 5.03 -8.26 8.20
N HIS A 175 3.70 -8.39 8.22
CA HIS A 175 2.88 -7.93 9.34
C HIS A 175 1.95 -9.04 9.86
N ASP A 176 1.35 -8.83 11.03
CA ASP A 176 0.56 -9.80 11.79
C ASP A 176 -0.60 -10.45 11.02
N ALA A 177 -1.12 -9.79 9.99
CA ALA A 177 -2.21 -10.35 9.17
C ALA A 177 -1.71 -11.35 8.09
N ILE A 178 -0.41 -11.37 7.74
CA ILE A 178 0.12 -12.16 6.61
C ILE A 178 1.34 -13.01 7.02
N ALA A 179 2.12 -12.61 8.02
CA ALA A 179 3.37 -13.28 8.38
C ALA A 179 3.17 -14.76 8.77
N GLY A 180 2.07 -15.12 9.43
CA GLY A 180 1.74 -16.51 9.74
C GLY A 180 1.61 -17.38 8.49
N PRO A 181 0.70 -17.04 7.55
CA PRO A 181 0.59 -17.73 6.26
C PRO A 181 1.89 -17.80 5.46
N VAL A 182 2.70 -16.72 5.44
CA VAL A 182 4.03 -16.73 4.81
C VAL A 182 4.94 -17.78 5.44
N GLY A 183 5.00 -17.83 6.77
CA GLY A 183 5.83 -18.79 7.52
C GLY A 183 5.38 -20.24 7.27
N GLN A 184 4.07 -20.49 7.24
CA GLN A 184 3.53 -21.82 6.92
C GLN A 184 3.94 -22.26 5.50
N LEU A 185 3.74 -21.37 4.51
CA LEU A 185 4.10 -21.65 3.12
C LEU A 185 5.62 -21.87 2.97
N PHE A 186 6.42 -21.08 3.70
CA PHE A 186 7.87 -21.21 3.72
C PHE A 186 8.30 -22.60 4.20
N TYR A 187 7.81 -23.07 5.36
CA TYR A 187 8.17 -24.39 5.88
C TYR A 187 7.63 -25.53 5.02
N GLN A 188 6.39 -25.40 4.52
CA GLN A 188 5.78 -26.42 3.66
C GLN A 188 6.62 -26.71 2.42
N HIS A 189 7.24 -25.70 1.83
CA HIS A 189 7.92 -25.83 0.55
C HIS A 189 9.44 -25.90 0.63
N PHE A 190 10.04 -25.34 1.68
CA PHE A 190 11.49 -25.34 1.85
C PHE A 190 11.97 -26.25 2.98
N GLY A 191 11.04 -26.84 3.75
CA GLY A 191 11.27 -27.83 4.79
C GLY A 191 11.20 -27.23 6.21
N ASP A 192 10.85 -28.08 7.18
CA ASP A 192 10.64 -27.68 8.58
C ASP A 192 11.90 -27.10 9.25
N ASN A 193 13.08 -27.44 8.75
CA ASN A 193 14.37 -26.94 9.22
C ASN A 193 14.94 -25.82 8.34
N ALA A 194 14.13 -25.26 7.42
CA ALA A 194 14.59 -24.17 6.58
C ALA A 194 14.87 -22.92 7.41
N SER A 195 15.93 -22.20 7.05
CA SER A 195 16.26 -20.90 7.63
C SER A 195 16.04 -19.82 6.57
N VAL A 196 15.60 -18.64 7.02
CA VAL A 196 15.54 -17.46 6.16
C VAL A 196 16.94 -17.09 5.70
N TRP A 197 17.04 -16.46 4.50
CA TRP A 197 18.35 -16.18 3.87
C TRP A 197 19.25 -15.30 4.75
N ASP A 198 18.68 -14.33 5.47
CA ASP A 198 19.37 -13.44 6.39
C ASP A 198 18.36 -12.90 7.43
N PRO A 199 18.40 -13.39 8.70
CA PRO A 199 17.47 -12.94 9.73
C PRO A 199 17.55 -11.44 10.03
N GLN A 200 18.70 -10.80 9.78
CA GLN A 200 18.88 -9.37 10.03
C GLN A 200 18.21 -8.49 8.97
N LYS A 201 17.77 -9.09 7.87
CA LYS A 201 17.05 -8.43 6.78
C LYS A 201 15.56 -8.76 6.76
N VAL A 202 15.06 -9.48 7.76
CA VAL A 202 13.63 -9.79 7.90
C VAL A 202 13.07 -9.08 9.12
N VAL A 203 12.02 -8.28 8.91
CA VAL A 203 11.34 -7.52 9.96
C VAL A 203 9.86 -7.86 9.98
N LEU A 204 9.36 -8.25 11.14
CA LEU A 204 7.96 -8.57 11.39
C LEU A 204 7.35 -7.51 12.31
N VAL A 205 6.15 -7.03 11.97
CA VAL A 205 5.49 -5.90 12.67
C VAL A 205 4.05 -6.25 13.01
N ALA A 206 3.67 -6.09 14.28
CA ALA A 206 2.27 -6.20 14.72
C ALA A 206 1.62 -4.81 14.64
N ASP A 207 0.81 -4.55 13.60
CA ASP A 207 0.17 -3.24 13.39
C ASP A 207 -1.25 -3.29 12.80
N HIS A 208 -1.68 -4.44 12.26
CA HIS A 208 -2.97 -4.57 11.56
C HIS A 208 -4.09 -5.03 12.48
N PHE A 209 -4.01 -6.23 13.05
CA PHE A 209 -5.12 -6.86 13.77
C PHE A 209 -5.12 -6.67 15.28
N ILE A 210 -4.16 -5.96 15.81
CA ILE A 210 -4.02 -5.78 17.27
C ILE A 210 -5.22 -5.08 17.92
N GLN A 211 -5.84 -4.10 17.21
CA GLN A 211 -7.02 -3.40 17.72
C GLN A 211 -8.31 -4.23 17.59
N ILE A 212 -8.36 -5.19 16.67
CA ILE A 212 -9.45 -6.17 16.60
C ILE A 212 -9.47 -7.03 17.84
N ASN A 213 -8.30 -7.50 18.29
CA ASN A 213 -8.18 -8.33 19.48
C ASN A 213 -8.60 -7.62 20.75
N ASP A 214 -8.31 -6.32 20.87
CA ASP A 214 -8.73 -5.50 22.01
C ASP A 214 -10.27 -5.36 22.09
N ILE A 215 -10.96 -5.35 20.94
CA ILE A 215 -12.39 -5.10 20.88
C ILE A 215 -13.24 -6.39 20.75
N ARG A 216 -12.77 -7.37 19.98
CA ARG A 216 -13.57 -8.55 19.58
C ARG A 216 -13.04 -9.89 20.09
N SER A 217 -11.79 -9.96 20.57
CA SER A 217 -11.08 -11.21 20.91
C SER A 217 -11.17 -12.22 19.75
N ASP A 218 -10.84 -11.77 18.53
CA ASP A 218 -10.94 -12.58 17.31
C ASP A 218 -9.88 -13.70 17.34
N ARG A 219 -10.34 -14.96 17.42
CA ARG A 219 -9.45 -16.13 17.52
C ARG A 219 -8.53 -16.28 16.30
N GLY A 220 -9.00 -15.92 15.11
CA GLY A 220 -8.20 -15.95 13.89
C GLY A 220 -7.04 -14.94 13.96
N ALA A 221 -7.35 -13.69 14.30
CA ALA A 221 -6.34 -12.64 14.46
C ALA A 221 -5.32 -12.96 15.55
N VAL A 222 -5.77 -13.51 16.70
CA VAL A 222 -4.86 -13.98 17.78
C VAL A 222 -3.94 -15.09 17.27
N SER A 223 -4.47 -16.05 16.53
CA SER A 223 -3.68 -17.16 15.97
C SER A 223 -2.65 -16.66 14.97
N MET A 224 -3.02 -15.76 14.05
CA MET A 224 -2.09 -15.18 13.07
C MET A 224 -0.95 -14.40 13.74
N HIS A 225 -1.28 -13.58 14.74
CA HIS A 225 -0.28 -12.87 15.53
C HIS A 225 0.68 -13.83 16.23
N GLN A 226 0.18 -14.90 16.89
CA GLN A 226 1.03 -15.89 17.56
C GLN A 226 1.95 -16.60 16.56
N GLN A 227 1.43 -17.00 15.38
CA GLN A 227 2.25 -17.61 14.32
C GLN A 227 3.38 -16.68 13.86
N MET A 228 3.12 -15.37 13.75
CA MET A 228 4.16 -14.38 13.44
C MET A 228 5.24 -14.33 14.52
N VAL A 229 4.84 -14.29 15.79
CA VAL A 229 5.77 -14.27 16.94
C VAL A 229 6.62 -15.53 16.96
N ASP A 230 5.98 -16.70 16.83
CA ASP A 230 6.68 -18.00 16.82
C ASP A 230 7.69 -18.08 15.67
N PHE A 231 7.30 -17.63 14.47
CA PHE A 231 8.20 -17.57 13.30
C PHE A 231 9.38 -16.64 13.53
N ALA A 232 9.15 -15.43 14.08
CA ALA A 232 10.21 -14.49 14.39
C ALA A 232 11.23 -15.07 15.37
N GLN A 233 10.75 -15.72 16.44
CA GLN A 233 11.60 -16.36 17.44
C GLN A 233 12.39 -17.55 16.87
N GLN A 234 11.73 -18.39 16.09
CA GLN A 234 12.36 -19.57 15.47
C GLN A 234 13.44 -19.18 14.45
N GLN A 235 13.21 -18.12 13.68
CA GLN A 235 14.14 -17.68 12.65
C GLN A 235 15.16 -16.63 13.14
N GLY A 236 14.98 -16.07 14.33
CA GLY A 236 15.83 -15.00 14.85
C GLY A 236 15.67 -13.67 14.13
N CYS A 237 14.49 -13.42 13.55
CA CYS A 237 14.18 -12.19 12.82
C CYS A 237 13.87 -11.02 13.76
N HIS A 238 13.96 -9.79 13.23
CA HIS A 238 13.48 -8.63 13.97
C HIS A 238 11.96 -8.69 14.14
N LEU A 239 11.50 -8.42 15.37
CA LEU A 239 10.08 -8.38 15.74
C LEU A 239 9.75 -7.09 16.45
N PHE A 240 8.80 -6.34 15.89
CA PHE A 240 8.10 -5.26 16.58
C PHE A 240 6.71 -5.73 16.96
N ASP A 241 6.61 -6.28 18.15
CA ASP A 241 5.37 -6.80 18.72
C ASP A 241 4.51 -5.70 19.34
N VAL A 242 3.35 -6.06 19.84
CA VAL A 242 2.48 -5.17 20.62
C VAL A 242 3.21 -4.69 21.88
N VAL A 243 3.10 -3.42 22.17
CA VAL A 243 3.72 -2.79 23.34
C VAL A 243 2.80 -2.77 24.55
N SER A 244 1.49 -2.78 24.29
CA SER A 244 0.42 -2.98 25.26
C SER A 244 -0.81 -3.54 24.55
N PRO A 245 -1.79 -4.13 25.28
CA PRO A 245 -3.02 -4.62 24.65
C PRO A 245 -3.65 -3.58 23.71
N GLY A 246 -3.86 -3.97 22.45
CA GLY A 246 -4.42 -3.12 21.39
C GLY A 246 -3.52 -1.97 20.90
N GLU A 247 -2.22 -1.96 21.23
CA GLU A 247 -1.30 -0.88 20.86
C GLU A 247 -0.06 -1.40 20.14
N ALA A 248 0.13 -0.99 18.88
CA ALA A 248 1.34 -1.25 18.10
C ALA A 248 2.50 -0.35 18.54
N ALA A 249 3.73 -0.82 18.32
CA ALA A 249 4.90 0.05 18.32
C ALA A 249 4.76 1.17 17.28
N GLY A 250 4.18 0.86 16.13
CA GLY A 250 3.84 1.78 15.05
C GLY A 250 3.41 1.03 13.80
N ILE A 251 2.75 1.71 12.90
CA ILE A 251 2.45 1.21 11.56
C ILE A 251 3.78 1.00 10.83
N CYS A 252 3.97 -0.17 10.23
CA CYS A 252 5.24 -0.60 9.61
C CYS A 252 5.87 0.48 8.71
N HIS A 253 5.05 1.19 7.92
CA HIS A 253 5.51 2.23 6.98
C HIS A 253 6.09 3.48 7.65
N VAL A 254 5.76 3.73 8.91
CA VAL A 254 6.30 4.83 9.71
C VAL A 254 7.37 4.32 10.68
N LEU A 255 7.11 3.17 11.30
CA LEU A 255 7.99 2.56 12.31
C LEU A 255 9.38 2.21 11.73
N LEU A 256 9.46 1.57 10.56
CA LEU A 256 10.74 1.13 10.02
C LEU A 256 11.69 2.28 9.67
N PRO A 257 11.24 3.39 9.05
CA PRO A 257 12.02 4.61 8.93
C PRO A 257 12.47 5.19 10.28
N GLU A 258 11.57 5.28 11.27
CA GLU A 258 11.89 5.78 12.62
C GLU A 258 13.00 4.96 13.29
N LYS A 259 13.03 3.65 13.06
CA LYS A 259 14.02 2.72 13.63
C LYS A 259 15.27 2.55 12.77
N GLY A 260 15.42 3.32 11.68
CA GLY A 260 16.62 3.34 10.84
C GLY A 260 16.82 2.12 9.95
N PHE A 261 15.78 1.30 9.73
CA PHE A 261 15.83 0.16 8.82
C PHE A 261 15.85 0.58 7.35
N ILE A 262 15.30 1.75 7.04
CA ILE A 262 15.15 2.24 5.67
C ILE A 262 16.31 3.16 5.33
N ARG A 263 17.04 2.85 4.27
CA ARG A 263 18.18 3.63 3.77
C ARG A 263 18.11 3.76 2.26
N PRO A 264 18.56 4.90 1.71
CA PRO A 264 18.66 5.11 0.26
C PRO A 264 19.40 3.98 -0.48
N GLY A 265 18.96 3.69 -1.68
CA GLY A 265 19.59 2.68 -2.54
C GLY A 265 19.09 1.25 -2.33
N MET A 266 18.29 0.99 -1.29
CA MET A 266 17.77 -0.35 -0.98
C MET A 266 16.66 -0.78 -1.96
N VAL A 267 16.55 -2.11 -2.14
CA VAL A 267 15.35 -2.78 -2.66
C VAL A 267 14.62 -3.45 -1.50
N ILE A 268 13.36 -3.07 -1.30
CA ILE A 268 12.54 -3.47 -0.15
C ILE A 268 11.26 -4.16 -0.64
N ALA A 269 10.98 -5.33 -0.09
CA ALA A 269 9.74 -6.05 -0.32
C ALA A 269 8.91 -6.13 0.95
N GLY A 270 7.63 -5.80 0.89
CA GLY A 270 6.72 -5.91 2.03
C GLY A 270 5.40 -6.58 1.67
N THR A 271 4.77 -7.28 2.61
CA THR A 271 3.48 -7.93 2.38
C THR A 271 2.29 -6.95 2.38
N ASP A 272 2.52 -5.69 2.75
CA ASP A 272 1.52 -4.63 2.64
C ASP A 272 1.61 -3.89 1.30
N SER A 273 0.47 -3.54 0.70
CA SER A 273 0.41 -2.82 -0.58
C SER A 273 1.05 -1.42 -0.52
N HIS A 274 1.06 -0.78 0.65
CA HIS A 274 1.67 0.54 0.84
C HIS A 274 3.18 0.48 1.17
N SER A 275 3.84 -0.67 0.98
CA SER A 275 5.31 -0.78 1.10
C SER A 275 6.06 0.18 0.17
N CYS A 276 5.41 0.68 -0.89
CA CYS A 276 5.90 1.76 -1.74
C CYS A 276 6.27 3.05 -0.99
N THR A 277 5.80 3.24 0.26
CA THR A 277 6.11 4.39 1.13
C THR A 277 7.61 4.65 1.27
N TYR A 278 8.41 3.58 1.29
CA TYR A 278 9.86 3.71 1.49
C TYR A 278 10.58 4.33 0.29
N GLY A 279 9.90 4.46 -0.86
CA GLY A 279 10.41 5.24 -2.00
C GLY A 279 10.63 6.72 -1.70
N ALA A 280 9.99 7.26 -0.66
CA ALA A 280 10.27 8.60 -0.13
C ALA A 280 11.73 8.79 0.34
N PHE A 281 12.43 7.70 0.60
CA PHE A 281 13.83 7.67 1.05
C PHE A 281 14.80 7.29 -0.08
N GLY A 282 14.36 7.29 -1.32
CA GLY A 282 15.22 6.87 -2.44
C GLY A 282 15.44 5.36 -2.53
N CYS A 283 14.46 4.55 -2.11
CA CYS A 283 14.47 3.10 -2.17
C CYS A 283 13.54 2.61 -3.27
N PHE A 284 13.90 1.53 -3.98
CA PHE A 284 12.89 0.79 -4.73
C PHE A 284 12.14 -0.11 -3.75
N SER A 285 10.87 0.15 -3.54
CA SER A 285 10.07 -0.58 -2.55
C SER A 285 8.71 -0.95 -3.09
N MET A 286 8.27 -2.19 -2.83
CA MET A 286 7.04 -2.71 -3.40
C MET A 286 6.28 -3.64 -2.47
N GLY A 287 4.96 -3.70 -2.67
CA GLY A 287 4.09 -4.71 -2.09
C GLY A 287 4.20 -6.04 -2.84
N VAL A 288 4.27 -7.15 -2.10
CA VAL A 288 4.34 -8.51 -2.64
C VAL A 288 3.33 -9.43 -1.96
N GLY A 289 2.97 -10.53 -2.64
CA GLY A 289 2.08 -11.54 -2.08
C GLY A 289 2.78 -12.54 -1.17
N THR A 290 1.99 -13.46 -0.62
CA THR A 290 2.46 -14.50 0.32
C THR A 290 3.50 -15.41 -0.32
N THR A 291 3.27 -15.87 -1.57
CA THR A 291 4.21 -16.72 -2.31
C THR A 291 5.52 -16.00 -2.62
N ASP A 292 5.48 -14.74 -3.06
CA ASP A 292 6.70 -13.94 -3.25
C ASP A 292 7.50 -13.86 -1.95
N MET A 293 6.85 -13.50 -0.83
CA MET A 293 7.52 -13.31 0.45
C MET A 293 8.13 -14.61 0.97
N ALA A 294 7.44 -15.75 0.85
CA ALA A 294 7.99 -17.05 1.23
C ALA A 294 9.24 -17.40 0.39
N ASN A 295 9.24 -17.07 -0.90
CA ASN A 295 10.39 -17.24 -1.77
C ASN A 295 11.53 -16.27 -1.43
N ILE A 296 11.22 -15.00 -1.10
CA ILE A 296 12.22 -14.03 -0.63
C ILE A 296 12.88 -14.53 0.66
N PHE A 297 12.10 -15.07 1.61
CA PHE A 297 12.66 -15.65 2.83
C PHE A 297 13.64 -16.79 2.53
N ALA A 298 13.40 -17.57 1.47
CA ALA A 298 14.27 -18.68 1.10
C ALA A 298 15.47 -18.28 0.24
N MET A 299 15.33 -17.27 -0.62
CA MET A 299 16.28 -16.97 -1.71
C MET A 299 17.00 -15.64 -1.51
N GLY A 300 16.40 -14.67 -0.80
CA GLY A 300 16.91 -13.31 -0.67
C GLY A 300 16.76 -12.45 -1.93
N ASP A 301 16.05 -12.93 -2.94
CA ASP A 301 15.81 -12.22 -4.18
C ASP A 301 14.34 -12.28 -4.60
N VAL A 302 13.97 -11.40 -5.52
CA VAL A 302 12.63 -11.34 -6.09
C VAL A 302 12.71 -11.11 -7.60
N TRP A 303 11.90 -11.84 -8.37
CA TRP A 303 11.78 -11.54 -9.79
C TRP A 303 10.99 -10.25 -10.01
N ILE A 304 11.45 -9.40 -10.93
CA ILE A 304 10.79 -8.13 -11.25
C ILE A 304 10.83 -7.97 -12.76
N ARG A 305 9.69 -7.61 -13.35
CA ARG A 305 9.68 -6.98 -14.66
C ARG A 305 10.06 -5.52 -14.45
N VAL A 306 11.18 -5.09 -14.99
CA VAL A 306 11.63 -3.69 -14.86
C VAL A 306 10.51 -2.76 -15.32
N PRO A 307 9.99 -1.89 -14.43
CA PRO A 307 8.88 -1.00 -14.76
C PRO A 307 9.34 0.18 -15.62
N GLY A 308 8.42 0.74 -16.40
CA GLY A 308 8.58 2.09 -16.89
C GLY A 308 8.49 3.11 -15.77
N THR A 309 8.82 4.35 -16.02
CA THR A 309 8.76 5.44 -15.04
C THR A 309 7.92 6.60 -15.56
N ILE A 310 6.95 7.02 -14.76
CA ILE A 310 6.17 8.25 -14.97
C ILE A 310 6.78 9.34 -14.11
N LYS A 311 7.17 10.46 -14.74
CA LYS A 311 7.71 11.62 -14.04
C LYS A 311 6.58 12.58 -13.63
N ILE A 312 6.53 12.94 -12.35
CA ILE A 312 5.62 13.95 -11.82
C ILE A 312 6.42 15.14 -11.30
N GLU A 313 6.31 16.26 -12.00
CA GLU A 313 6.99 17.52 -11.64
C GLU A 313 6.01 18.45 -10.91
N LEU A 314 6.28 18.71 -9.63
CA LEU A 314 5.49 19.58 -8.75
C LEU A 314 6.17 20.95 -8.62
N THR A 315 5.50 21.99 -9.11
CA THR A 315 6.03 23.35 -9.18
C THR A 315 5.09 24.35 -8.53
N GLY A 316 5.51 25.61 -8.48
CA GLY A 316 4.75 26.71 -7.88
C GLY A 316 5.02 26.89 -6.39
N THR A 317 4.16 27.66 -5.73
CA THR A 317 4.19 27.91 -4.27
C THR A 317 3.03 27.18 -3.62
N LEU A 318 3.31 26.20 -2.77
CA LEU A 318 2.26 25.45 -2.08
C LEU A 318 1.53 26.35 -1.08
N PRO A 319 0.18 26.49 -1.17
CA PRO A 319 -0.59 27.23 -0.17
C PRO A 319 -0.45 26.59 1.22
N MET A 320 -0.36 27.41 2.27
CA MET A 320 -0.04 26.97 3.64
C MET A 320 -1.02 25.93 4.22
N HIS A 321 -2.24 25.86 3.70
CA HIS A 321 -3.28 24.94 4.17
C HIS A 321 -3.37 23.64 3.34
N ILE A 322 -2.52 23.48 2.34
CA ILE A 322 -2.44 22.32 1.46
C ILE A 322 -1.36 21.36 1.96
N SER A 323 -1.65 20.07 1.95
CA SER A 323 -0.74 19.00 2.32
C SER A 323 -0.45 18.07 1.13
N ALA A 324 0.52 17.18 1.29
CA ALA A 324 0.79 16.13 0.31
C ALA A 324 -0.43 15.24 0.02
N LYS A 325 -1.35 15.12 0.98
CA LYS A 325 -2.63 14.41 0.76
C LYS A 325 -3.48 15.09 -0.31
N ASP A 326 -3.59 16.42 -0.27
CA ASP A 326 -4.32 17.19 -1.28
C ASP A 326 -3.63 17.08 -2.65
N ILE A 327 -2.28 17.09 -2.68
CA ILE A 327 -1.49 16.89 -3.91
C ILE A 327 -1.76 15.52 -4.50
N MET A 328 -1.71 14.46 -3.68
CA MET A 328 -1.95 13.11 -4.19
C MET A 328 -3.38 12.88 -4.64
N LEU A 329 -4.37 13.46 -3.94
CA LEU A 329 -5.75 13.42 -4.41
C LEU A 329 -5.90 14.12 -5.78
N LEU A 330 -5.27 15.29 -5.98
CA LEU A 330 -5.25 15.94 -7.29
C LEU A 330 -4.65 15.03 -8.37
N ILE A 331 -3.49 14.43 -8.10
CA ILE A 331 -2.80 13.54 -9.04
C ILE A 331 -3.69 12.32 -9.35
N LEU A 332 -4.26 11.71 -8.33
CA LEU A 332 -5.12 10.55 -8.44
C LEU A 332 -6.40 10.86 -9.25
N GLY A 333 -7.01 12.03 -9.04
CA GLY A 333 -8.15 12.48 -9.82
C GLY A 333 -7.83 12.72 -11.30
N GLN A 334 -6.56 12.94 -11.65
CA GLN A 334 -6.14 13.12 -13.05
C GLN A 334 -5.64 11.84 -13.71
N LEU A 335 -4.91 11.00 -12.98
CA LEU A 335 -4.37 9.75 -13.51
C LEU A 335 -5.39 8.59 -13.45
N GLY A 336 -6.31 8.62 -12.48
CA GLY A 336 -7.15 7.47 -12.15
C GLY A 336 -6.44 6.42 -11.30
N CYS A 337 -7.17 5.40 -10.88
CA CYS A 337 -6.64 4.29 -10.07
C CYS A 337 -5.68 3.36 -10.84
N ASP A 338 -5.62 3.45 -12.15
CA ASP A 338 -4.85 2.57 -13.05
C ASP A 338 -3.84 3.30 -13.94
N GLY A 339 -3.80 4.64 -13.87
CA GLY A 339 -2.97 5.46 -14.76
C GLY A 339 -1.46 5.25 -14.66
N ALA A 340 -0.98 4.60 -13.58
CA ALA A 340 0.42 4.24 -13.40
C ALA A 340 0.65 2.72 -13.30
N THR A 341 -0.33 1.91 -13.71
CA THR A 341 -0.20 0.44 -13.61
C THR A 341 1.03 -0.07 -14.35
N GLY A 342 1.82 -0.92 -13.66
CA GLY A 342 3.07 -1.47 -14.20
C GLY A 342 4.23 -0.47 -14.28
N ASN A 343 4.07 0.74 -13.77
CA ASN A 343 5.07 1.79 -13.75
C ASN A 343 5.47 2.18 -12.31
N VAL A 344 6.53 2.97 -12.22
CA VAL A 344 6.93 3.70 -11.03
C VAL A 344 6.62 5.18 -11.23
N ILE A 345 6.20 5.87 -10.18
CA ILE A 345 6.10 7.33 -10.18
C ILE A 345 7.38 7.91 -9.58
N GLU A 346 8.08 8.79 -10.32
CA GLU A 346 9.22 9.56 -9.82
C GLU A 346 8.80 11.02 -9.63
N PHE A 347 8.78 11.46 -8.37
CA PHE A 347 8.40 12.82 -8.01
C PHE A 347 9.61 13.75 -8.03
N CYS A 348 9.45 14.93 -8.61
CA CYS A 348 10.48 15.97 -8.66
C CYS A 348 9.87 17.37 -8.64
N GLY A 349 10.68 18.39 -8.73
CA GLY A 349 10.27 19.79 -8.81
C GLY A 349 10.48 20.56 -7.50
N SER A 350 10.27 21.87 -7.56
CA SER A 350 10.59 22.81 -6.46
C SER A 350 9.76 22.58 -5.20
N VAL A 351 8.55 22.04 -5.32
CA VAL A 351 7.69 21.74 -4.16
C VAL A 351 8.27 20.55 -3.38
N ILE A 352 8.75 19.50 -4.06
CA ILE A 352 9.34 18.33 -3.39
C ILE A 352 10.50 18.73 -2.47
N GLN A 353 11.33 19.67 -2.89
CA GLN A 353 12.49 20.16 -2.12
C GLN A 353 12.11 20.89 -0.82
N GLN A 354 10.84 21.26 -0.65
CA GLN A 354 10.35 21.98 0.52
C GLN A 354 9.51 21.08 1.44
N LEU A 355 9.02 19.94 0.96
CA LEU A 355 8.20 19.03 1.74
C LEU A 355 9.01 18.29 2.81
N PRO A 356 8.56 18.30 4.09
CA PRO A 356 9.17 17.47 5.14
C PRO A 356 8.96 15.99 4.84
N MET A 357 9.75 15.11 5.48
CA MET A 357 9.70 13.66 5.23
C MET A 357 8.30 13.06 5.42
N ASP A 358 7.54 13.50 6.41
CA ASP A 358 6.15 13.05 6.64
C ASP A 358 5.27 13.24 5.40
N GLU A 359 5.40 14.39 4.73
CA GLU A 359 4.66 14.71 3.52
C GLU A 359 5.18 13.90 2.31
N ARG A 360 6.51 13.72 2.18
CA ARG A 360 7.10 12.87 1.13
C ARG A 360 6.65 11.42 1.26
N MET A 361 6.59 10.90 2.49
CA MET A 361 6.06 9.58 2.76
C MET A 361 4.59 9.45 2.31
N THR A 362 3.79 10.48 2.46
CA THR A 362 2.39 10.49 1.97
C THR A 362 2.34 10.43 0.43
N LEU A 363 3.19 11.18 -0.28
CA LEU A 363 3.28 11.11 -1.75
C LEU A 363 3.65 9.70 -2.22
N ALA A 364 4.73 9.16 -1.69
CA ALA A 364 5.22 7.82 -2.06
C ALA A 364 4.20 6.72 -1.71
N ASN A 365 3.58 6.83 -0.53
CA ASN A 365 2.58 5.87 -0.04
C ASN A 365 1.38 5.78 -0.99
N MET A 366 0.84 6.92 -1.41
CA MET A 366 -0.36 6.94 -2.24
C MET A 366 -0.10 6.70 -3.73
N ALA A 367 1.13 6.52 -4.17
CA ALA A 367 1.45 6.16 -5.55
C ALA A 367 0.76 4.85 -5.96
N ILE A 368 0.61 3.89 -5.03
CA ILE A 368 -0.11 2.64 -5.26
C ILE A 368 -1.59 2.85 -5.61
N GLU A 369 -2.21 3.94 -5.15
CA GLU A 369 -3.60 4.25 -5.48
C GLU A 369 -3.79 4.64 -6.95
N CYS A 370 -2.71 5.10 -7.61
CA CYS A 370 -2.65 5.28 -9.06
C CYS A 370 -2.26 4.00 -9.83
N GLY A 371 -2.10 2.86 -9.13
CA GLY A 371 -1.62 1.60 -9.70
C GLY A 371 -0.10 1.48 -9.80
N ALA A 372 0.68 2.46 -9.33
CA ALA A 372 2.14 2.41 -9.39
C ALA A 372 2.73 1.34 -8.45
N ILE A 373 3.84 0.74 -8.86
CA ILE A 373 4.61 -0.20 -8.04
C ILE A 373 5.29 0.52 -6.88
N CYS A 374 5.86 1.70 -7.14
CA CYS A 374 6.60 2.50 -6.19
C CYS A 374 6.42 4.00 -6.48
N GLY A 375 6.50 4.84 -5.44
CA GLY A 375 6.62 6.29 -5.57
C GLY A 375 8.01 6.72 -5.11
N LEU A 376 8.88 7.14 -6.04
CA LEU A 376 10.26 7.47 -5.77
C LEU A 376 10.45 8.97 -5.58
N ILE A 377 11.24 9.33 -4.58
CA ILE A 377 11.71 10.70 -4.35
C ILE A 377 13.24 10.65 -4.22
N PRO A 378 13.99 11.41 -5.04
CA PRO A 378 15.44 11.48 -4.93
C PRO A 378 15.88 12.00 -3.56
N VAL A 379 17.02 11.49 -3.09
CA VAL A 379 17.62 11.90 -1.81
C VAL A 379 18.11 13.35 -1.89
N ASP A 380 17.81 14.11 -0.86
CA ASP A 380 18.32 15.47 -0.64
C ASP A 380 18.66 15.71 0.84
N ASP A 381 18.92 16.97 1.21
CA ASP A 381 19.32 17.33 2.57
C ASP A 381 18.23 17.03 3.61
N ILE A 382 16.93 17.12 3.23
CA ILE A 382 15.82 16.76 4.13
C ILE A 382 15.84 15.27 4.45
N THR A 383 16.07 14.43 3.43
CA THR A 383 16.21 12.98 3.63
C THR A 383 17.43 12.66 4.48
N ARG A 384 18.59 13.27 4.21
CA ARG A 384 19.82 13.06 5.00
C ARG A 384 19.60 13.46 6.46
N GLN A 385 19.03 14.67 6.71
CA GLN A 385 18.75 15.16 8.05
C GLN A 385 17.80 14.23 8.82
N TYR A 386 16.80 13.65 8.15
CA TYR A 386 15.91 12.67 8.79
C TYR A 386 16.68 11.42 9.22
N LEU A 387 17.62 10.95 8.41
CA LEU A 387 18.38 9.72 8.65
C LEU A 387 19.56 9.90 9.63
N ASP A 388 20.15 11.10 9.75
CA ASP A 388 21.34 11.38 10.56
C ASP A 388 21.24 10.90 12.02
N ASN A 389 20.04 10.97 12.61
CA ASN A 389 19.78 10.56 13.99
C ASN A 389 19.19 9.13 14.11
N ARG A 390 19.03 8.41 12.98
CA ARG A 390 18.33 7.12 12.95
C ARG A 390 19.19 5.96 12.49
N THR A 391 20.22 6.22 11.69
CA THR A 391 21.15 5.19 11.22
C THR A 391 22.57 5.73 11.08
N SER A 392 23.55 4.89 11.42
CA SER A 392 24.98 5.13 11.12
C SER A 392 25.49 4.27 9.97
N ILE A 393 24.63 3.46 9.37
CA ILE A 393 25.00 2.55 8.29
C ILE A 393 25.10 3.37 7.00
N PRO A 394 26.24 3.31 6.27
CA PRO A 394 26.39 3.98 4.98
C PRO A 394 25.31 3.53 3.98
N PHE A 395 24.92 4.43 3.09
CA PHE A 395 23.94 4.16 2.05
C PHE A 395 24.37 4.77 0.71
N THR A 396 23.75 4.32 -0.36
CA THR A 396 24.03 4.79 -1.74
C THR A 396 22.88 5.67 -2.21
N GLU A 397 23.20 6.88 -2.63
CA GLU A 397 22.23 7.78 -3.25
C GLU A 397 22.17 7.52 -4.75
N VAL A 398 20.96 7.35 -5.27
CA VAL A 398 20.70 7.08 -6.67
C VAL A 398 19.78 8.17 -7.22
N THR A 399 20.16 8.72 -8.39
CA THR A 399 19.34 9.68 -9.13
C THR A 399 19.26 9.28 -10.59
N ALA A 400 18.18 9.67 -11.28
CA ALA A 400 18.06 9.46 -12.70
C ALA A 400 19.16 10.14 -13.50
N ASP A 401 19.53 9.59 -14.65
CA ASP A 401 20.38 10.29 -15.61
C ASP A 401 19.65 11.49 -16.22
N PRO A 402 20.36 12.57 -16.59
CA PRO A 402 19.73 13.76 -17.18
C PRO A 402 18.88 13.46 -18.42
N ASP A 403 19.34 12.50 -19.24
CA ASP A 403 18.68 12.09 -20.48
C ASP A 403 17.86 10.80 -20.31
N ALA A 404 17.47 10.44 -19.09
CA ALA A 404 16.64 9.27 -18.85
C ALA A 404 15.27 9.39 -19.56
N ALA A 405 14.85 8.30 -20.18
CA ALA A 405 13.55 8.24 -20.85
C ALA A 405 12.44 7.92 -19.83
N TYR A 406 11.38 8.71 -19.87
CA TYR A 406 10.17 8.51 -19.07
C TYR A 406 9.02 8.13 -19.99
N GLU A 407 8.15 7.20 -19.55
CA GLU A 407 6.94 6.80 -20.28
C GLU A 407 5.98 7.99 -20.46
N GLN A 408 5.84 8.77 -19.38
CA GLN A 408 5.01 9.97 -19.36
C GLN A 408 5.65 11.01 -18.43
N THR A 409 5.34 12.29 -18.69
CA THR A 409 5.71 13.39 -17.79
C THR A 409 4.49 14.27 -17.55
N HIS A 410 4.10 14.39 -16.28
CA HIS A 410 3.02 15.27 -15.84
C HIS A 410 3.61 16.42 -15.03
N ARG A 411 3.07 17.64 -15.25
CA ARG A 411 3.49 18.85 -14.56
C ARG A 411 2.29 19.48 -13.87
N PHE A 412 2.44 19.76 -12.59
CA PHE A 412 1.42 20.37 -11.75
C PHE A 412 1.96 21.67 -11.15
N ASP A 413 1.32 22.80 -11.49
CA ASP A 413 1.51 24.04 -10.77
C ASP A 413 0.53 24.09 -9.60
N LEU A 414 1.06 24.05 -8.38
CA LEU A 414 0.28 23.95 -7.14
C LEU A 414 -0.05 25.31 -6.51
N THR A 415 0.31 26.42 -7.17
CA THR A 415 0.17 27.79 -6.61
C THR A 415 -1.26 28.11 -6.18
N ASN A 416 -2.26 27.62 -6.90
CA ASN A 416 -3.68 27.86 -6.63
C ASN A 416 -4.44 26.60 -6.22
N LEU A 417 -3.74 25.57 -5.73
CA LEU A 417 -4.38 24.33 -5.31
C LEU A 417 -5.31 24.59 -4.12
N ALA A 418 -6.58 24.27 -4.27
CA ALA A 418 -7.56 24.20 -3.19
C ALA A 418 -7.54 22.79 -2.55
N PRO A 419 -8.02 22.63 -1.32
CA PRO A 419 -8.17 21.31 -0.70
C PRO A 419 -8.99 20.38 -1.58
N GLN A 420 -8.58 19.11 -1.63
CA GLN A 420 -9.16 18.08 -2.47
C GLN A 420 -9.95 17.06 -1.62
N VAL A 421 -11.04 16.56 -2.17
CA VAL A 421 -11.88 15.54 -1.53
C VAL A 421 -12.15 14.42 -2.53
N ALA A 422 -11.87 13.18 -2.13
CA ALA A 422 -12.29 12.03 -2.91
C ALA A 422 -13.67 11.56 -2.45
N ASN A 423 -14.62 11.55 -3.40
CA ASN A 423 -15.97 11.03 -3.19
C ASN A 423 -15.98 9.50 -3.11
N PRO A 424 -16.88 8.89 -2.30
CA PRO A 424 -17.10 7.46 -2.40
C PRO A 424 -17.73 7.08 -3.75
N PRO A 425 -17.53 5.85 -4.26
CA PRO A 425 -16.84 4.73 -3.59
C PRO A 425 -15.40 4.52 -4.06
N LYS A 426 -14.77 5.46 -4.78
CA LYS A 426 -13.43 5.27 -5.34
C LYS A 426 -12.53 6.46 -4.99
N PRO A 427 -11.23 6.23 -4.70
CA PRO A 427 -10.32 7.28 -4.28
C PRO A 427 -9.93 8.25 -5.43
N ASP A 428 -10.17 7.90 -6.68
CA ASP A 428 -9.95 8.75 -7.87
C ASP A 428 -11.14 9.66 -8.23
N GLN A 429 -12.28 9.49 -7.56
CA GLN A 429 -13.42 10.39 -7.74
C GLN A 429 -13.21 11.72 -6.98
N VAL A 430 -12.18 12.42 -7.37
CA VAL A 430 -11.71 13.64 -6.68
C VAL A 430 -12.38 14.89 -7.23
N VAL A 431 -12.75 15.76 -6.30
CA VAL A 431 -13.21 17.14 -6.61
C VAL A 431 -12.51 18.12 -5.70
N SER A 432 -12.36 19.37 -6.18
CA SER A 432 -12.00 20.46 -5.28
C SER A 432 -13.10 20.66 -4.25
N ILE A 433 -12.74 20.96 -2.99
CA ILE A 433 -13.73 21.20 -1.93
C ILE A 433 -14.72 22.33 -2.30
N ASN A 434 -14.30 23.27 -3.12
CA ASN A 434 -15.15 24.36 -3.63
C ASN A 434 -16.27 23.88 -4.57
N GLN A 435 -16.14 22.67 -5.12
CA GLN A 435 -17.13 22.04 -6.02
C GLN A 435 -18.03 21.06 -5.27
N LEU A 436 -17.66 20.72 -4.02
CA LEU A 436 -18.45 19.82 -3.20
C LEU A 436 -19.65 20.56 -2.63
N GLY A 437 -20.85 19.97 -2.75
CA GLY A 437 -22.04 20.50 -2.09
C GLY A 437 -21.97 20.33 -0.57
N HIS A 438 -23.00 20.75 0.15
CA HIS A 438 -23.10 20.54 1.60
C HIS A 438 -23.25 19.05 1.92
N VAL A 439 -22.26 18.44 2.55
CA VAL A 439 -22.23 17.02 2.95
C VAL A 439 -22.12 16.94 4.47
N PRO A 440 -23.25 16.72 5.20
CA PRO A 440 -23.23 16.47 6.64
C PRO A 440 -22.49 15.18 6.95
N ILE A 441 -21.72 15.17 8.04
CA ILE A 441 -20.96 14.01 8.50
C ILE A 441 -21.33 13.61 9.92
N THR A 442 -21.22 12.32 10.22
CA THR A 442 -21.38 11.79 11.58
C THR A 442 -20.05 11.30 12.15
N ARG A 443 -19.04 11.10 11.28
CA ARG A 443 -17.75 10.55 11.68
C ARG A 443 -16.60 11.23 10.98
N ALA A 444 -15.53 11.44 11.73
CA ALA A 444 -14.27 11.95 11.21
C ALA A 444 -13.11 11.10 11.75
N PHE A 445 -12.13 10.81 10.92
CA PHE A 445 -11.00 9.96 11.29
C PHE A 445 -9.67 10.54 10.77
N ILE A 446 -8.73 10.76 11.69
CA ILE A 446 -7.35 11.20 11.41
C ILE A 446 -6.42 10.10 11.88
N GLY A 447 -5.72 9.45 10.96
CA GLY A 447 -4.87 8.30 11.27
C GLY A 447 -4.38 7.61 10.00
N SER A 448 -3.90 6.40 10.13
CA SER A 448 -3.21 5.61 9.10
C SER A 448 -1.80 6.11 8.77
N CYS A 449 -1.11 5.40 7.89
CA CYS A 449 0.22 5.78 7.41
C CYS A 449 0.25 7.10 6.63
N THR A 450 -0.89 7.61 6.15
CA THR A 450 -0.99 8.88 5.41
C THR A 450 -1.61 10.05 6.18
N GLY A 451 -2.18 9.82 7.35
CA GLY A 451 -2.86 10.87 8.09
C GLY A 451 -2.60 10.86 9.60
N GLY A 452 -1.71 9.99 10.09
CA GLY A 452 -1.41 9.84 11.52
C GLY A 452 0.02 10.22 11.93
N LYS A 453 0.83 10.81 11.04
CA LYS A 453 2.20 11.24 11.34
C LYS A 453 2.23 12.54 12.14
N LEU A 454 3.38 12.94 12.65
CA LEU A 454 3.50 14.12 13.51
C LEU A 454 3.03 15.40 12.82
N HIS A 455 3.37 15.58 11.55
CA HIS A 455 2.92 16.73 10.75
C HIS A 455 1.39 16.76 10.58
N ASP A 456 0.78 15.60 10.37
CA ASP A 456 -0.67 15.44 10.24
C ASP A 456 -1.40 15.83 11.54
N LEU A 457 -0.88 15.37 12.69
CA LEU A 457 -1.42 15.70 14.02
C LEU A 457 -1.24 17.17 14.35
N ALA A 458 -0.11 17.76 13.96
CA ALA A 458 0.14 19.19 14.12
C ALA A 458 -0.89 20.03 13.34
N ALA A 459 -1.17 19.68 12.08
CA ALA A 459 -2.15 20.35 11.24
C ALA A 459 -3.57 20.27 11.83
N ALA A 460 -3.97 19.10 12.33
CA ALA A 460 -5.25 18.90 12.99
C ALA A 460 -5.35 19.66 14.32
N ALA A 461 -4.31 19.61 15.15
CA ALA A 461 -4.26 20.30 16.44
C ALA A 461 -4.31 21.82 16.28
N ALA A 462 -3.67 22.37 15.25
CA ALA A 462 -3.74 23.81 14.95
C ALA A 462 -5.16 24.27 14.63
N VAL A 463 -5.93 23.44 13.90
CA VAL A 463 -7.35 23.70 13.62
C VAL A 463 -8.20 23.61 14.89
N LEU A 464 -8.00 22.57 15.69
CA LEU A 464 -8.87 22.22 16.82
C LEU A 464 -8.56 23.01 18.09
N LYS A 465 -7.45 23.72 18.14
CA LYS A 465 -7.07 24.56 19.28
C LYS A 465 -8.14 25.62 19.56
N GLY A 466 -8.79 25.53 20.74
CA GLY A 466 -9.86 26.46 21.14
C GLY A 466 -11.22 26.20 20.47
N GLN A 467 -11.30 25.19 19.59
CA GLN A 467 -12.54 24.78 18.94
C GLN A 467 -13.20 23.60 19.67
N LYS A 468 -14.42 23.25 19.25
CA LYS A 468 -15.14 22.05 19.68
C LYS A 468 -15.60 21.27 18.47
N VAL A 469 -15.47 19.96 18.54
CA VAL A 469 -16.09 19.04 17.58
C VAL A 469 -17.60 19.18 17.65
N ALA A 470 -18.26 19.24 16.50
CA ALA A 470 -19.71 19.34 16.42
C ALA A 470 -20.38 18.20 17.19
N PRO A 471 -21.49 18.43 17.94
CA PRO A 471 -22.13 17.41 18.77
C PRO A 471 -22.61 16.18 17.99
N THR A 472 -22.82 16.33 16.68
CA THR A 472 -23.27 15.26 15.77
C THR A 472 -22.13 14.41 15.23
N VAL A 473 -20.87 14.78 15.50
CA VAL A 473 -19.67 14.14 14.92
C VAL A 473 -18.86 13.46 16.00
N SER A 474 -18.44 12.23 15.73
CA SER A 474 -17.40 11.54 16.50
C SER A 474 -16.06 11.64 15.75
N LEU A 475 -15.09 12.34 16.34
CA LEU A 475 -13.73 12.45 15.79
C LEU A 475 -12.78 11.48 16.48
N PHE A 476 -12.15 10.61 15.70
CA PHE A 476 -11.12 9.68 16.15
C PHE A 476 -9.76 10.08 15.58
N VAL A 477 -8.73 10.02 16.43
CA VAL A 477 -7.35 10.34 16.05
C VAL A 477 -6.45 9.18 16.45
N VAL A 478 -5.70 8.63 15.50
CA VAL A 478 -4.80 7.50 15.71
C VAL A 478 -3.38 7.90 15.29
N PRO A 479 -2.46 8.13 16.25
CA PRO A 479 -1.05 8.35 15.93
C PRO A 479 -0.45 7.15 15.19
N ALA A 480 0.38 7.39 14.17
CA ALA A 480 0.94 6.33 13.35
C ALA A 480 1.97 5.45 14.08
N SER A 481 2.59 5.97 15.14
CA SER A 481 3.52 5.24 15.98
C SER A 481 3.51 5.77 17.41
N GLN A 482 4.15 5.04 18.34
CA GLN A 482 4.37 5.53 19.68
C GLN A 482 5.31 6.73 19.74
N GLU A 483 6.32 6.77 18.86
CA GLU A 483 7.23 7.92 18.77
C GLU A 483 6.45 9.17 18.35
N VAL A 484 5.60 9.08 17.35
CA VAL A 484 4.69 10.16 16.94
C VAL A 484 3.79 10.58 18.09
N ARG A 485 3.19 9.62 18.81
CA ARG A 485 2.32 9.92 19.96
C ARG A 485 3.05 10.68 21.04
N GLN A 486 4.22 10.21 21.47
CA GLN A 486 5.04 10.85 22.49
C GLN A 486 5.47 12.28 22.10
N GLN A 487 5.87 12.46 20.86
CA GLN A 487 6.21 13.80 20.32
C GLN A 487 4.99 14.73 20.31
N ALA A 488 3.83 14.22 19.88
CA ALA A 488 2.58 14.99 19.84
C ALA A 488 2.08 15.34 21.25
N GLU A 489 2.26 14.47 22.24
CA GLU A 489 1.99 14.75 23.66
C GLU A 489 2.92 15.84 24.18
N ALA A 490 4.22 15.72 23.95
CA ALA A 490 5.24 16.69 24.40
C ALA A 490 5.01 18.09 23.79
N LEU A 491 4.54 18.16 22.54
CA LEU A 491 4.22 19.43 21.85
C LEU A 491 2.82 19.96 22.18
N GLY A 492 2.03 19.25 23.01
CA GLY A 492 0.69 19.65 23.42
C GLY A 492 -0.40 19.41 22.37
N TYR A 493 -0.11 18.75 21.25
CA TYR A 493 -1.08 18.48 20.20
C TYR A 493 -2.20 17.56 20.68
N VAL A 494 -1.85 16.48 21.39
CA VAL A 494 -2.84 15.57 21.97
C VAL A 494 -3.81 16.30 22.90
N ALA A 495 -3.29 17.17 23.76
CA ALA A 495 -4.13 17.96 24.67
C ALA A 495 -5.13 18.89 23.90
N HIS A 496 -4.70 19.51 22.80
CA HIS A 496 -5.60 20.33 21.98
C HIS A 496 -6.69 19.49 21.30
N LEU A 497 -6.34 18.30 20.79
CA LEU A 497 -7.27 17.36 20.17
C LEU A 497 -8.34 16.88 21.17
N GLU A 498 -7.91 16.42 22.35
CA GLU A 498 -8.81 15.93 23.41
C GLU A 498 -9.70 17.03 23.98
N GLN A 499 -9.15 18.24 24.22
CA GLN A 499 -9.92 19.39 24.65
C GLN A 499 -11.00 19.80 23.66
N ALA A 500 -10.78 19.60 22.36
CA ALA A 500 -11.77 19.82 21.33
C ALA A 500 -12.88 18.74 21.31
N GLY A 501 -12.66 17.58 21.94
CA GLY A 501 -13.59 16.46 21.98
C GLY A 501 -13.20 15.30 21.05
N ALA A 502 -11.99 15.28 20.52
CA ALA A 502 -11.48 14.14 19.78
C ALA A 502 -11.14 12.96 20.73
N GLN A 503 -11.35 11.76 20.25
CA GLN A 503 -10.89 10.52 20.92
C GLN A 503 -9.53 10.12 20.34
N VAL A 504 -8.46 10.36 21.11
CA VAL A 504 -7.10 9.96 20.72
C VAL A 504 -6.90 8.49 21.11
N LEU A 505 -6.74 7.64 20.11
CA LEU A 505 -6.63 6.19 20.26
C LEU A 505 -5.17 5.73 20.32
N LYS A 506 -4.99 4.44 20.56
CA LYS A 506 -3.71 3.75 20.50
C LYS A 506 -3.21 3.62 19.06
N SER A 507 -1.89 3.56 18.86
CA SER A 507 -1.26 3.43 17.54
C SER A 507 -1.64 2.12 16.83
N GLY A 508 -1.81 2.15 15.51
CA GLY A 508 -2.12 1.01 14.66
C GLY A 508 -2.95 1.41 13.42
N CYS A 509 -3.27 0.45 12.56
CA CYS A 509 -4.02 0.71 11.31
C CYS A 509 -5.48 1.11 11.54
N GLY A 510 -6.16 0.53 12.53
CA GLY A 510 -7.51 0.92 12.94
C GLY A 510 -8.56 0.87 11.84
N ALA A 511 -9.38 1.91 11.77
CA ALA A 511 -10.49 2.01 10.82
C ALA A 511 -10.06 2.01 9.34
N CYS A 512 -8.77 2.24 9.03
CA CYS A 512 -8.24 2.16 7.66
C CYS A 512 -8.40 0.75 7.05
N ILE A 513 -8.41 -0.29 7.88
CA ILE A 513 -8.58 -1.69 7.45
C ILE A 513 -9.89 -2.30 7.99
N ASN A 514 -10.87 -1.49 8.29
CA ASN A 514 -12.15 -1.91 8.89
C ASN A 514 -11.98 -2.58 10.28
N ALA A 515 -11.00 -2.13 11.06
CA ALA A 515 -10.69 -2.67 12.38
C ALA A 515 -10.75 -1.57 13.45
N GLY A 516 -11.05 -1.96 14.68
CA GLY A 516 -10.99 -1.07 15.82
C GLY A 516 -12.11 -0.02 15.88
N GLN A 517 -11.85 1.04 16.65
CA GLN A 517 -12.77 2.16 16.80
C GLN A 517 -12.69 3.09 15.59
N GLY A 518 -13.78 3.83 15.34
CA GLY A 518 -13.86 4.77 14.24
C GLY A 518 -14.36 4.18 12.92
N VAL A 519 -14.70 2.89 12.84
CA VAL A 519 -15.34 2.31 11.65
C VAL A 519 -16.76 2.88 11.45
N LEU A 520 -17.18 3.00 10.19
CA LEU A 520 -18.50 3.51 9.81
C LEU A 520 -19.58 2.45 10.02
N GLY A 521 -20.70 2.85 10.64
CA GLY A 521 -21.93 2.07 10.72
C GLY A 521 -22.79 2.18 9.46
N LYS A 522 -23.95 1.49 9.46
CA LYS A 522 -24.90 1.52 8.33
C LYS A 522 -25.31 2.93 7.99
N GLN A 523 -25.21 3.29 6.69
CA GLN A 523 -25.63 4.58 6.13
C GLN A 523 -24.98 5.80 6.79
N GLU A 524 -23.93 5.60 7.58
CA GLU A 524 -23.14 6.74 8.11
C GLU A 524 -22.34 7.41 7.00
N VAL A 525 -22.08 8.70 7.19
CA VAL A 525 -21.22 9.52 6.32
C VAL A 525 -20.02 9.95 7.11
N GLY A 526 -18.83 9.63 6.59
CA GLY A 526 -17.57 9.99 7.23
C GLY A 526 -16.59 10.69 6.30
N VAL A 527 -15.66 11.47 6.88
CA VAL A 527 -14.51 12.04 6.19
C VAL A 527 -13.23 11.60 6.88
N TYR A 528 -12.33 10.97 6.11
CA TYR A 528 -11.19 10.23 6.63
C TYR A 528 -9.88 10.67 5.97
N ALA A 529 -8.81 10.74 6.76
CA ALA A 529 -7.46 10.98 6.26
C ALA A 529 -6.72 9.68 5.93
N THR A 530 -7.47 8.59 5.63
CA THR A 530 -6.93 7.29 5.23
C THR A 530 -6.64 7.23 3.73
N ASN A 531 -6.15 6.08 3.24
CA ASN A 531 -5.67 5.91 1.88
C ASN A 531 -6.78 5.61 0.87
N ARG A 532 -7.78 4.80 1.28
CA ARG A 532 -8.79 4.19 0.41
C ARG A 532 -10.20 4.39 0.96
N ASN A 533 -11.15 4.57 0.06
CA ASN A 533 -12.57 4.70 0.39
C ASN A 533 -13.47 3.73 -0.41
N PHE A 534 -12.91 2.63 -0.89
CA PHE A 534 -13.71 1.58 -1.54
C PHE A 534 -14.84 1.12 -0.63
N LYS A 535 -15.92 0.66 -1.23
CA LYS A 535 -17.12 0.19 -0.53
C LYS A 535 -16.78 -0.88 0.51
N GLY A 536 -17.16 -0.66 1.76
CA GLY A 536 -16.86 -1.56 2.88
C GLY A 536 -15.44 -1.47 3.44
N ARG A 537 -14.56 -0.63 2.90
CA ARG A 537 -13.14 -0.54 3.33
C ARG A 537 -12.98 -0.05 4.77
N SER A 538 -13.83 0.86 5.23
CA SER A 538 -13.72 1.48 6.57
C SER A 538 -15.00 1.33 7.39
N GLY A 539 -15.79 0.28 7.16
CA GLY A 539 -17.04 0.06 7.86
C GLY A 539 -18.08 -0.67 7.03
N ASP A 540 -19.35 -0.38 7.30
CA ASP A 540 -20.49 -1.00 6.61
C ASP A 540 -20.49 -0.63 5.11
N PRO A 541 -20.75 -1.59 4.19
CA PRO A 541 -20.78 -1.32 2.75
C PRO A 541 -21.83 -0.29 2.30
N SER A 542 -22.83 0.02 3.13
CA SER A 542 -23.84 1.06 2.85
C SER A 542 -23.40 2.47 3.31
N ALA A 543 -22.26 2.58 3.99
CA ALA A 543 -21.71 3.86 4.43
C ALA A 543 -21.02 4.61 3.28
N SER A 544 -20.93 5.93 3.43
CA SER A 544 -20.21 6.81 2.50
C SER A 544 -18.95 7.35 3.18
N ASN A 545 -17.78 6.92 2.70
CA ASN A 545 -16.48 7.36 3.18
C ASN A 545 -15.84 8.33 2.20
N TYR A 546 -15.62 9.58 2.59
CA TYR A 546 -14.89 10.61 1.85
C TYR A 546 -13.43 10.65 2.30
N LEU A 547 -12.49 10.90 1.38
CA LEU A 547 -11.09 11.10 1.75
C LEU A 547 -10.72 12.58 1.65
N ALA A 548 -9.99 13.07 2.64
CA ALA A 548 -9.47 14.43 2.65
C ALA A 548 -8.16 14.51 3.48
N SER A 549 -7.49 15.66 3.44
CA SER A 549 -6.31 15.90 4.28
C SER A 549 -6.66 15.97 5.77
N PRO A 550 -5.73 15.69 6.69
CA PRO A 550 -5.96 15.76 8.13
C PRO A 550 -6.53 17.11 8.59
N ARG A 551 -6.05 18.19 7.99
CA ARG A 551 -6.57 19.55 8.25
C ARG A 551 -8.04 19.68 7.84
N THR A 552 -8.40 19.24 6.63
CA THR A 552 -9.79 19.29 6.13
C THR A 552 -10.71 18.41 6.97
N VAL A 553 -10.25 17.23 7.41
CA VAL A 553 -10.98 16.36 8.34
C VAL A 553 -11.25 17.06 9.66
N ALA A 554 -10.23 17.74 10.22
CA ALA A 554 -10.36 18.48 11.49
C ALA A 554 -11.36 19.64 11.39
N VAL A 555 -11.30 20.44 10.31
CA VAL A 555 -12.26 21.52 10.03
C VAL A 555 -13.68 20.97 9.90
N SER A 556 -13.82 19.89 9.12
CA SER A 556 -15.13 19.24 8.91
C SER A 556 -15.73 18.70 10.21
N ALA A 557 -14.90 18.20 11.12
CA ALA A 557 -15.35 17.74 12.43
C ALA A 557 -15.92 18.88 13.30
N VAL A 558 -15.36 20.09 13.19
CA VAL A 558 -15.89 21.28 13.87
C VAL A 558 -17.19 21.76 13.22
N CYS A 559 -17.25 21.73 11.88
CA CYS A 559 -18.41 22.24 11.13
C CYS A 559 -19.62 21.28 11.13
N GLY A 560 -19.41 19.99 11.41
CA GLY A 560 -20.46 18.95 11.24
C GLY A 560 -20.75 18.57 9.79
N ALA A 561 -20.00 19.12 8.85
CA ALA A 561 -20.09 18.86 7.41
C ALA A 561 -18.71 19.02 6.76
N ILE A 562 -18.48 18.44 5.58
CA ILE A 562 -17.20 18.59 4.87
C ILE A 562 -16.98 20.05 4.53
N SER A 563 -15.86 20.62 5.03
CA SER A 563 -15.50 22.04 4.90
C SER A 563 -13.98 22.24 5.05
N ASP A 564 -13.45 23.30 4.47
CA ASP A 564 -12.06 23.79 4.65
C ASP A 564 -11.98 25.07 5.49
N GLN A 565 -13.13 25.65 5.84
CA GLN A 565 -13.24 26.88 6.60
C GLN A 565 -13.96 26.64 7.92
N LEU A 566 -13.37 27.13 9.00
CA LEU A 566 -14.02 27.12 10.31
C LEU A 566 -15.26 28.03 10.29
N PRO A 567 -16.29 27.73 11.09
CA PRO A 567 -17.42 28.62 11.27
C PRO A 567 -16.95 29.96 11.88
N PRO A 568 -17.59 31.07 11.53
CA PRO A 568 -17.25 32.36 12.12
C PRO A 568 -17.39 32.31 13.67
N GLU A 569 -16.45 32.94 14.37
CA GLU A 569 -16.51 33.01 15.83
C GLU A 569 -17.86 33.59 16.28
N PRO A 570 -18.55 32.95 17.25
CA PRO A 570 -19.78 33.53 17.80
C PRO A 570 -19.47 34.93 18.39
N GLY A 571 -19.95 35.97 17.75
CA GLY A 571 -19.85 37.37 18.27
C GLY A 571 -18.93 38.33 17.51
N ARG A 572 -18.35 37.93 16.37
CA ARG A 572 -17.73 38.84 15.38
C ARG A 572 -18.65 38.98 14.15
N LEU A 573 -19.72 39.72 14.29
CA LEU A 573 -20.47 40.35 13.18
C LEU A 573 -20.13 41.80 13.13
#